data_6b2561e2dfb216d23dbc81f2482e7d12
#
_entry.id   6b2561e2dfb216d23dbc81f2482e7d12
#
_cell.length_a   1.000
_cell.length_b   1.000
_cell.length_c   1.000
_cell.angle_alpha   90.00
_cell.angle_beta   90.00
_cell.angle_gamma   90.00
#
_symmetry.space_group_name_H-M   'P 1'
#
loop_
_entity.id
_entity.type
_entity.pdbx_description
1 polymer ?
#
loop_
_entity_poly.entity_id
_entity_poly.type
_entity_poly.pdbx_seq_one_letter_code
_entity_poly.pdbx_strand_id
1 'polypeptide(L)'
;MGFGGDVKRDRSDAELLAAHVAGDRYAFSELFLRHQRHLHRLARLTTRTPEDAEDALQDAMLSAHRGAGAFRHDAAVGSWLHRIVVNACLDRLRRTKAHPTVPLEDVYPVADRTAQVETTMAVQRALMRLPVEQRAAVVAVDMQGYSVADTARLLGVAEGTIKSRCARGRGRLAELLGYLNAGAHAAPEGATGQA
;
A
#
# COMPACT_ATOMS: atom_id res chain seq x y z
N MET A 1 -31.67 23.07 31.90
CA MET A 1 -30.39 23.27 31.23
C MET A 1 -29.99 21.92 30.62
N GLY A 2 -30.29 21.75 29.32
CA GLY A 2 -30.00 20.51 28.59
C GLY A 2 -28.57 20.53 28.10
N PHE A 3 -27.76 19.61 28.61
CA PHE A 3 -26.48 19.26 27.99
C PHE A 3 -26.80 18.46 26.73
N GLY A 4 -26.91 19.16 25.57
CA GLY A 4 -26.88 18.54 24.26
C GLY A 4 -25.49 17.96 24.05
N GLY A 5 -25.31 16.67 24.33
CA GLY A 5 -24.17 15.94 23.89
C GLY A 5 -24.18 15.96 22.36
N ASP A 6 -23.35 16.79 21.77
CA ASP A 6 -23.06 16.79 20.34
C ASP A 6 -22.42 15.41 20.04
N VAL A 7 -23.26 14.47 19.57
CA VAL A 7 -22.78 13.19 19.02
C VAL A 7 -21.90 13.59 17.86
N LYS A 8 -20.59 13.57 18.07
CA LYS A 8 -19.55 13.85 17.07
C LYS A 8 -19.84 12.93 15.90
N ARG A 9 -20.63 13.40 14.93
CA ARG A 9 -20.89 12.68 13.69
C ARG A 9 -19.53 12.33 13.11
N ASP A 10 -19.33 11.06 12.89
CA ASP A 10 -18.09 10.57 12.26
C ASP A 10 -18.07 11.11 10.82
N ARG A 11 -17.34 12.23 10.62
CA ARG A 11 -17.22 12.90 9.32
C ARG A 11 -16.69 11.94 8.30
N SER A 12 -17.28 11.88 7.12
CA SER A 12 -16.73 11.13 5.98
C SER A 12 -15.39 11.70 5.52
N ASP A 13 -14.61 10.93 4.79
CA ASP A 13 -13.33 11.37 4.24
C ASP A 13 -13.49 12.59 3.33
N ALA A 14 -14.60 12.65 2.56
CA ALA A 14 -14.90 13.79 1.70
C ALA A 14 -15.21 15.06 2.51
N GLU A 15 -15.96 14.93 3.62
CA GLU A 15 -16.23 16.06 4.54
C GLU A 15 -14.96 16.52 5.24
N LEU A 16 -14.07 15.60 5.64
CA LEU A 16 -12.78 15.97 6.22
C LEU A 16 -11.90 16.72 5.22
N LEU A 17 -11.83 16.25 3.97
CA LEU A 17 -11.04 16.92 2.95
C LEU A 17 -11.61 18.31 2.62
N ALA A 18 -12.93 18.45 2.51
CA ALA A 18 -13.60 19.72 2.29
C ALA A 18 -13.38 20.68 3.47
N ALA A 19 -13.48 20.21 4.71
CA ALA A 19 -13.22 21.00 5.90
C ALA A 19 -11.76 21.49 5.95
N HIS A 20 -10.80 20.64 5.57
CA HIS A 20 -9.39 21.05 5.44
C HIS A 20 -9.23 22.20 4.42
N VAL A 21 -9.82 22.07 3.24
CA VAL A 21 -9.78 23.11 2.20
C VAL A 21 -10.44 24.41 2.70
N ALA A 22 -11.48 24.31 3.55
CA ALA A 22 -12.15 25.44 4.18
C ALA A 22 -11.36 26.05 5.38
N GLY A 23 -10.19 25.49 5.74
CA GLY A 23 -9.31 26.04 6.76
C GLY A 23 -9.37 25.31 8.13
N ASP A 24 -10.09 24.19 8.27
CA ASP A 24 -10.02 23.37 9.48
C ASP A 24 -8.66 22.68 9.57
N ARG A 25 -7.79 23.20 10.43
CA ARG A 25 -6.41 22.73 10.63
C ARG A 25 -6.29 21.29 11.15
N TYR A 26 -7.35 20.74 11.73
CA TYR A 26 -7.35 19.37 12.28
C TYR A 26 -7.93 18.33 11.33
N ALA A 27 -8.73 18.75 10.35
CA ALA A 27 -9.44 17.85 9.46
C ALA A 27 -8.50 16.95 8.65
N PHE A 28 -7.37 17.49 8.14
CA PHE A 28 -6.39 16.68 7.41
C PHE A 28 -5.67 15.68 8.30
N SER A 29 -5.35 16.04 9.53
CA SER A 29 -4.74 15.12 10.50
C SER A 29 -5.67 13.97 10.85
N GLU A 30 -6.97 14.23 11.02
CA GLU A 30 -7.98 13.20 11.24
C GLU A 30 -8.09 12.26 10.03
N LEU A 31 -8.13 12.81 8.82
CA LEU A 31 -8.14 12.05 7.58
C LEU A 31 -6.89 11.16 7.46
N PHE A 32 -5.70 11.70 7.74
CA PHE A 32 -4.46 10.95 7.70
C PHE A 32 -4.45 9.80 8.71
N LEU A 33 -4.81 10.04 9.97
CA LEU A 33 -4.85 9.01 11.01
C LEU A 33 -5.76 7.84 10.63
N ARG A 34 -6.88 8.11 9.95
CA ARG A 34 -7.82 7.10 9.47
C ARG A 34 -7.20 6.17 8.41
N HIS A 35 -6.37 6.71 7.53
CA HIS A 35 -5.74 5.98 6.43
C HIS A 35 -4.30 5.52 6.72
N GLN A 36 -3.65 6.05 7.76
CA GLN A 36 -2.21 5.91 8.04
C GLN A 36 -1.70 4.46 7.93
N ARG A 37 -2.37 3.53 8.60
CA ARG A 37 -1.93 2.11 8.61
C ARG A 37 -1.89 1.51 7.20
N HIS A 38 -2.88 1.86 6.38
CA HIS A 38 -2.98 1.35 5.01
C HIS A 38 -1.97 2.03 4.08
N LEU A 39 -1.83 3.34 4.18
CA LEU A 39 -0.87 4.11 3.37
C LEU A 39 0.58 3.72 3.70
N HIS A 40 0.92 3.54 4.98
CA HIS A 40 2.23 3.07 5.40
C HIS A 40 2.53 1.67 4.84
N ARG A 41 1.57 0.75 4.92
CA ARG A 41 1.71 -0.59 4.34
C ARG A 41 1.95 -0.52 2.82
N LEU A 42 1.20 0.33 2.12
CA LEU A 42 1.34 0.53 0.68
C LEU A 42 2.74 1.08 0.32
N ALA A 43 3.24 2.06 1.07
CA ALA A 43 4.58 2.60 0.90
C ALA A 43 5.65 1.50 1.09
N ARG A 44 5.54 0.70 2.16
CA ARG A 44 6.44 -0.44 2.43
C ARG A 44 6.45 -1.47 1.30
N LEU A 45 5.29 -1.76 0.70
CA LEU A 45 5.18 -2.68 -0.43
C LEU A 45 5.79 -2.11 -1.72
N THR A 46 5.97 -0.80 -1.83
CA THR A 46 6.37 -0.16 -3.08
C THR A 46 7.83 0.30 -3.06
N THR A 47 8.45 0.47 -1.89
CA THR A 47 9.83 0.95 -1.73
C THR A 47 10.83 -0.17 -1.40
N ARG A 48 12.12 0.17 -1.30
CA ARG A 48 13.22 -0.77 -1.00
C ARG A 48 13.39 -0.97 0.49
N THR A 49 13.41 0.12 1.25
CA THR A 49 13.71 0.14 2.67
C THR A 49 12.58 0.78 3.48
N PRO A 50 12.50 0.53 4.80
CA PRO A 50 11.57 1.21 5.68
C PRO A 50 11.70 2.73 5.62
N GLU A 51 12.92 3.23 5.62
CA GLU A 51 13.25 4.65 5.59
C GLU A 51 12.73 5.29 4.30
N ASP A 52 12.94 4.61 3.15
CA ASP A 52 12.37 5.03 1.87
C ASP A 52 10.83 5.09 1.91
N ALA A 53 10.19 4.17 2.63
CA ALA A 53 8.74 4.16 2.77
C ALA A 53 8.23 5.34 3.60
N GLU A 54 8.92 5.65 4.69
CA GLU A 54 8.55 6.76 5.57
C GLU A 54 8.75 8.11 4.89
N ASP A 55 9.89 8.31 4.24
CA ASP A 55 10.17 9.52 3.48
C ASP A 55 9.17 9.72 2.33
N ALA A 56 8.88 8.65 1.56
CA ALA A 56 7.89 8.72 0.49
C ALA A 56 6.48 9.01 1.02
N LEU A 57 6.11 8.43 2.18
CA LEU A 57 4.82 8.71 2.81
C LEU A 57 4.74 10.16 3.29
N GLN A 58 5.80 10.69 3.88
CA GLN A 58 5.86 12.09 4.30
C GLN A 58 5.73 13.03 3.10
N ASP A 59 6.49 12.82 2.03
CA ASP A 59 6.41 13.59 0.79
C ASP A 59 4.99 13.53 0.19
N ALA A 60 4.39 12.33 0.19
CA ALA A 60 3.03 12.11 -0.29
C ALA A 60 2.01 12.89 0.53
N MET A 61 2.12 12.90 1.86
CA MET A 61 1.18 13.61 2.74
C MET A 61 1.33 15.12 2.61
N LEU A 62 2.53 15.64 2.46
CA LEU A 62 2.76 17.05 2.16
C LEU A 62 2.15 17.44 0.80
N SER A 63 2.29 16.58 -0.20
CA SER A 63 1.68 16.79 -1.52
C SER A 63 0.15 16.76 -1.46
N ALA A 64 -0.43 15.78 -0.73
CA ALA A 64 -1.87 15.68 -0.53
C ALA A 64 -2.42 16.91 0.21
N HIS A 65 -1.77 17.32 1.29
CA HIS A 65 -2.17 18.50 2.07
C HIS A 65 -2.23 19.77 1.19
N ARG A 66 -1.19 20.01 0.38
CA ARG A 66 -1.14 21.18 -0.52
C ARG A 66 -2.10 21.04 -1.71
N GLY A 67 -2.30 19.83 -2.20
CA GLY A 67 -3.11 19.52 -3.39
C GLY A 67 -4.59 19.29 -3.09
N ALA A 68 -5.04 19.34 -1.85
CA ALA A 68 -6.40 19.02 -1.44
C ALA A 68 -7.46 19.82 -2.20
N GLY A 69 -7.22 21.12 -2.43
CA GLY A 69 -8.14 21.99 -3.18
C GLY A 69 -8.30 21.64 -4.67
N ALA A 70 -7.41 20.85 -5.24
CA ALA A 70 -7.49 20.37 -6.63
C ALA A 70 -8.18 19.00 -6.75
N PHE A 71 -8.64 18.41 -5.67
CA PHE A 71 -9.37 17.15 -5.68
C PHE A 71 -10.74 17.30 -6.35
N ARG A 72 -11.02 16.50 -7.39
CA ARG A 72 -12.20 16.67 -8.26
C ARG A 72 -13.44 15.91 -7.81
N HIS A 73 -13.39 15.17 -6.71
CA HIS A 73 -14.49 14.31 -6.22
C HIS A 73 -14.98 13.22 -7.23
N ASP A 74 -14.19 12.91 -8.26
CA ASP A 74 -14.46 11.89 -9.25
C ASP A 74 -14.01 10.48 -8.80
N ALA A 75 -13.32 10.40 -7.68
CA ALA A 75 -12.86 9.18 -7.03
C ALA A 75 -13.03 9.27 -5.51
N ALA A 76 -12.98 8.13 -4.81
CA ALA A 76 -12.92 8.11 -3.36
C ALA A 76 -11.62 8.77 -2.85
N VAL A 77 -11.69 9.55 -1.77
CA VAL A 77 -10.54 10.23 -1.16
C VAL A 77 -9.42 9.24 -0.82
N GLY A 78 -9.76 8.06 -0.29
CA GLY A 78 -8.79 6.99 -0.02
C GLY A 78 -8.01 6.57 -1.28
N SER A 79 -8.69 6.40 -2.42
CA SER A 79 -8.06 6.04 -3.69
C SER A 79 -7.13 7.16 -4.20
N TRP A 80 -7.52 8.41 -4.01
CA TRP A 80 -6.69 9.56 -4.34
C TRP A 80 -5.42 9.61 -3.46
N LEU A 81 -5.53 9.39 -2.15
CA LEU A 81 -4.39 9.29 -1.24
C LEU A 81 -3.45 8.14 -1.63
N HIS A 82 -4.00 6.96 -1.96
CA HIS A 82 -3.20 5.82 -2.43
C HIS A 82 -2.38 6.19 -3.66
N ARG A 83 -2.99 6.88 -4.62
CA ARG A 83 -2.34 7.32 -5.85
C ARG A 83 -1.17 8.24 -5.57
N ILE A 84 -1.34 9.21 -4.66
CA ILE A 84 -0.27 10.13 -4.27
C ILE A 84 0.89 9.36 -3.63
N VAL A 85 0.59 8.42 -2.71
CA VAL A 85 1.63 7.60 -2.05
C VAL A 85 2.37 6.73 -3.05
N VAL A 86 1.67 6.03 -3.95
CA VAL A 86 2.34 5.21 -4.98
C VAL A 86 3.21 6.07 -5.88
N ASN A 87 2.75 7.24 -6.32
CA ASN A 87 3.56 8.16 -7.12
C ASN A 87 4.85 8.57 -6.42
N ALA A 88 4.78 8.96 -5.14
CA ALA A 88 5.95 9.33 -4.35
C ALA A 88 6.93 8.15 -4.21
N CYS A 89 6.41 6.94 -3.95
CA CYS A 89 7.22 5.73 -3.85
C CYS A 89 7.91 5.37 -5.19
N LEU A 90 7.19 5.44 -6.30
CA LEU A 90 7.74 5.14 -7.62
C LEU A 90 8.78 6.18 -8.06
N ASP A 91 8.54 7.46 -7.74
CA ASP A 91 9.50 8.52 -7.99
C ASP A 91 10.78 8.33 -7.16
N ARG A 92 10.65 7.94 -5.89
CA ARG A 92 11.79 7.60 -5.04
C ARG A 92 12.56 6.39 -5.58
N LEU A 93 11.88 5.32 -6.01
CA LEU A 93 12.53 4.18 -6.66
C LEU A 93 13.30 4.59 -7.93
N ARG A 94 12.75 5.52 -8.71
CA ARG A 94 13.43 6.05 -9.90
C ARG A 94 14.72 6.77 -9.53
N ARG A 95 14.68 7.62 -8.50
CA ARG A 95 15.85 8.38 -8.01
C ARG A 95 16.91 7.46 -7.40
N THR A 96 16.50 6.50 -6.57
CA THR A 96 17.41 5.60 -5.83
C THR A 96 18.05 4.53 -6.74
N LYS A 97 17.53 4.35 -7.95
CA LYS A 97 18.13 3.46 -8.96
C LYS A 97 19.58 3.82 -9.31
N ALA A 98 19.98 5.05 -9.01
CA ALA A 98 21.36 5.55 -9.16
C ALA A 98 22.32 5.08 -8.04
N HIS A 99 21.80 4.54 -6.91
CA HIS A 99 22.62 4.11 -5.77
C HIS A 99 22.10 2.77 -5.23
N PRO A 100 22.77 1.63 -5.54
CA PRO A 100 22.37 0.33 -5.02
C PRO A 100 22.64 0.23 -3.52
N THR A 101 21.61 0.10 -2.72
CA THR A 101 21.69 -0.22 -1.29
C THR A 101 21.25 -1.69 -1.09
N VAL A 102 21.96 -2.40 -0.21
CA VAL A 102 21.76 -3.82 0.10
C VAL A 102 20.39 -4.03 0.76
N PRO A 103 19.61 -5.09 0.41
CA PRO A 103 18.33 -5.37 1.05
C PRO A 103 18.53 -5.81 2.49
N LEU A 104 17.88 -5.15 3.45
CA LEU A 104 17.67 -5.70 4.80
C LEU A 104 16.43 -6.62 4.76
N GLU A 105 16.54 -7.80 5.36
CA GLU A 105 15.42 -8.69 5.61
C GLU A 105 14.58 -8.13 6.77
N ASP A 106 13.35 -7.71 6.48
CA ASP A 106 12.43 -7.19 7.47
C ASP A 106 11.45 -8.26 7.95
N VAL A 107 11.44 -8.48 9.27
CA VAL A 107 10.46 -9.29 9.98
C VAL A 107 9.27 -8.39 10.35
N TYR A 108 8.07 -8.74 9.88
CA TYR A 108 6.84 -8.02 10.21
C TYR A 108 6.14 -8.59 11.43
N PRO A 109 5.66 -7.74 12.37
CA PRO A 109 4.81 -8.19 13.48
C PRO A 109 3.45 -8.69 12.96
N VAL A 110 3.03 -9.83 13.47
CA VAL A 110 1.73 -10.45 13.20
C VAL A 110 0.69 -9.83 14.13
N ALA A 111 -0.37 -9.24 13.60
CA ALA A 111 -1.52 -8.81 14.36
C ALA A 111 -2.81 -9.42 13.77
N ASP A 112 -3.52 -10.05 14.66
CA ASP A 112 -4.93 -10.46 14.67
C ASP A 112 -5.50 -11.31 13.52
N ARG A 113 -6.18 -12.42 13.91
CA ARG A 113 -6.49 -13.60 13.09
C ARG A 113 -7.97 -13.63 12.69
N THR A 114 -8.27 -13.17 11.48
CA THR A 114 -9.49 -13.53 10.74
C THR A 114 -9.05 -14.10 9.38
N ALA A 115 -9.72 -15.09 8.81
CA ALA A 115 -9.31 -15.76 7.56
C ALA A 115 -9.00 -14.78 6.40
N GLN A 116 -9.73 -13.67 6.33
CA GLN A 116 -9.51 -12.60 5.35
C GLN A 116 -8.21 -11.82 5.63
N VAL A 117 -7.83 -11.69 6.90
CA VAL A 117 -6.56 -11.08 7.34
C VAL A 117 -5.40 -12.01 7.01
N GLU A 118 -5.57 -13.33 7.18
CA GLU A 118 -4.55 -14.34 6.86
C GLU A 118 -4.23 -14.33 5.36
N THR A 119 -5.23 -14.28 4.50
CA THR A 119 -5.06 -14.17 3.05
C THR A 119 -4.34 -12.88 2.66
N THR A 120 -4.74 -11.74 3.24
CA THR A 120 -4.10 -10.44 3.00
C THR A 120 -2.64 -10.46 3.44
N MET A 121 -2.34 -11.06 4.58
CA MET A 121 -0.97 -11.20 5.10
C MET A 121 -0.14 -12.14 4.23
N ALA A 122 -0.72 -13.25 3.74
CA ALA A 122 -0.05 -14.18 2.83
C ALA A 122 0.36 -13.48 1.53
N VAL A 123 -0.54 -12.73 0.92
CA VAL A 123 -0.27 -11.94 -0.29
C VAL A 123 0.84 -10.91 -0.04
N GLN A 124 0.83 -10.21 1.09
CA GLN A 124 1.85 -9.23 1.43
C GLN A 124 3.23 -9.88 1.62
N ARG A 125 3.30 -11.00 2.34
CA ARG A 125 4.55 -11.76 2.50
C ARG A 125 5.09 -12.23 1.14
N ALA A 126 4.22 -12.71 0.25
CA ALA A 126 4.59 -13.11 -1.10
C ALA A 126 5.11 -11.91 -1.92
N LEU A 127 4.44 -10.75 -1.85
CA LEU A 127 4.89 -9.52 -2.51
C LEU A 127 6.28 -9.08 -2.01
N MET A 128 6.54 -9.15 -0.71
CA MET A 128 7.84 -8.77 -0.15
C MET A 128 8.98 -9.69 -0.60
N ARG A 129 8.69 -10.92 -1.04
CA ARG A 129 9.67 -11.85 -1.64
C ARG A 129 9.99 -11.56 -3.11
N LEU A 130 9.26 -10.65 -3.75
CA LEU A 130 9.58 -10.22 -5.11
C LEU A 130 10.73 -9.21 -5.10
N PRO A 131 11.59 -9.23 -6.16
CA PRO A 131 12.46 -8.09 -6.43
C PRO A 131 11.65 -6.80 -6.49
N VAL A 132 12.17 -5.72 -5.91
CA VAL A 132 11.43 -4.46 -5.72
C VAL A 132 10.84 -3.91 -7.02
N GLU A 133 11.55 -4.04 -8.14
CA GLU A 133 11.08 -3.56 -9.44
C GLU A 133 9.89 -4.35 -9.98
N GLN A 134 9.82 -5.66 -9.69
CA GLN A 134 8.68 -6.50 -10.04
C GLN A 134 7.51 -6.21 -9.10
N ARG A 135 7.79 -6.09 -7.81
CA ARG A 135 6.79 -5.75 -6.78
C ARG A 135 6.15 -4.40 -7.06
N ALA A 136 6.95 -3.36 -7.30
CA ALA A 136 6.44 -2.02 -7.62
C ALA A 136 5.57 -2.01 -8.89
N ALA A 137 5.95 -2.75 -9.94
CA ALA A 137 5.17 -2.86 -11.15
C ALA A 137 3.82 -3.57 -10.90
N VAL A 138 3.81 -4.69 -10.16
CA VAL A 138 2.59 -5.42 -9.79
C VAL A 138 1.70 -4.57 -8.89
N VAL A 139 2.24 -3.90 -7.87
CA VAL A 139 1.47 -3.03 -6.99
C VAL A 139 0.82 -1.90 -7.78
N ALA A 140 1.57 -1.23 -8.67
CA ALA A 140 1.02 -0.13 -9.46
C ALA A 140 -0.07 -0.60 -10.44
N VAL A 141 0.20 -1.63 -11.22
CA VAL A 141 -0.71 -2.08 -12.30
C VAL A 141 -1.89 -2.87 -11.73
N ASP A 142 -1.62 -3.89 -10.91
CA ASP A 142 -2.63 -4.86 -10.49
C ASP A 142 -3.41 -4.44 -9.24
N MET A 143 -2.77 -3.72 -8.31
CA MET A 143 -3.43 -3.32 -7.06
C MET A 143 -3.97 -1.89 -7.11
N GLN A 144 -3.31 -0.98 -7.83
CA GLN A 144 -3.70 0.43 -7.89
C GLN A 144 -4.35 0.82 -9.22
N GLY A 145 -4.40 -0.09 -10.19
CA GLY A 145 -5.07 0.11 -11.48
C GLY A 145 -4.41 1.11 -12.42
N TYR A 146 -3.11 1.35 -12.26
CA TYR A 146 -2.37 2.16 -13.24
C TYR A 146 -2.26 1.44 -14.58
N SER A 147 -2.31 2.20 -15.67
CA SER A 147 -1.96 1.65 -16.96
C SER A 147 -0.47 1.29 -17.02
N VAL A 148 -0.11 0.35 -17.90
CA VAL A 148 1.30 0.03 -18.19
C VAL A 148 2.07 1.28 -18.63
N ALA A 149 1.46 2.12 -19.46
CA ALA A 149 2.06 3.36 -19.95
C ALA A 149 2.32 4.37 -18.83
N ASP A 150 1.36 4.55 -17.91
CA ASP A 150 1.53 5.44 -16.75
C ASP A 150 2.62 4.93 -15.81
N THR A 151 2.62 3.63 -15.51
CA THR A 151 3.65 3.01 -14.68
C THR A 151 5.04 3.13 -15.31
N ALA A 152 5.15 2.98 -16.62
CA ALA A 152 6.39 3.13 -17.36
C ALA A 152 6.94 4.57 -17.28
N ARG A 153 6.06 5.57 -17.44
CA ARG A 153 6.42 6.99 -17.27
C ARG A 153 6.88 7.31 -15.85
N LEU A 154 6.15 6.84 -14.84
CA LEU A 154 6.48 7.06 -13.42
C LEU A 154 7.83 6.44 -13.03
N LEU A 155 8.11 5.22 -13.50
CA LEU A 155 9.37 4.52 -13.22
C LEU A 155 10.52 4.90 -14.17
N GLY A 156 10.28 5.70 -15.20
CA GLY A 156 11.29 6.09 -16.19
C GLY A 156 11.87 4.88 -16.94
N VAL A 157 11.03 3.94 -17.37
CA VAL A 157 11.41 2.73 -18.12
C VAL A 157 10.47 2.52 -19.31
N ALA A 158 10.86 1.67 -20.28
CA ALA A 158 10.01 1.32 -21.41
C ALA A 158 8.77 0.48 -20.95
N GLU A 159 7.64 0.61 -21.65
CA GLU A 159 6.43 -0.18 -21.39
C GLU A 159 6.68 -1.70 -21.45
N GLY A 160 7.51 -2.17 -22.38
CA GLY A 160 7.92 -3.56 -22.47
C GLY A 160 8.61 -4.06 -21.19
N THR A 161 9.35 -3.18 -20.50
CA THR A 161 9.96 -3.48 -19.20
C THR A 161 8.90 -3.67 -18.13
N ILE A 162 7.85 -2.84 -18.10
CA ILE A 162 6.74 -3.00 -17.15
C ILE A 162 5.99 -4.30 -17.42
N LYS A 163 5.64 -4.57 -18.70
CA LYS A 163 4.97 -5.83 -19.10
C LYS A 163 5.76 -7.05 -18.62
N SER A 164 7.08 -7.09 -18.87
CA SER A 164 7.93 -8.20 -18.44
C SER A 164 8.10 -8.30 -16.93
N ARG A 165 8.12 -7.18 -16.18
CA ARG A 165 8.17 -7.15 -14.72
C ARG A 165 6.87 -7.68 -14.12
N CYS A 166 5.71 -7.24 -14.61
CA CYS A 166 4.41 -7.74 -14.18
C CYS A 166 4.27 -9.24 -14.47
N ALA A 167 4.64 -9.70 -15.67
CA ALA A 167 4.55 -11.12 -16.02
C ALA A 167 5.41 -11.99 -15.09
N ARG A 168 6.68 -11.63 -14.86
CA ARG A 168 7.57 -12.35 -13.95
C ARG A 168 7.11 -12.25 -12.49
N GLY A 169 6.64 -11.07 -12.06
CA GLY A 169 6.11 -10.86 -10.72
C GLY A 169 4.88 -11.72 -10.44
N ARG A 170 3.92 -11.77 -11.36
CA ARG A 170 2.71 -12.61 -11.24
C ARG A 170 3.06 -14.10 -11.21
N GLY A 171 3.97 -14.57 -12.08
CA GLY A 171 4.41 -15.97 -12.08
C GLY A 171 5.01 -16.37 -10.73
N ARG A 172 5.93 -15.54 -10.20
CA ARG A 172 6.54 -15.80 -8.90
C ARG A 172 5.56 -15.69 -7.72
N LEU A 173 4.57 -14.79 -7.79
CA LEU A 173 3.49 -14.73 -6.80
C LEU A 173 2.63 -15.98 -6.82
N ALA A 174 2.28 -16.49 -8.00
CA ALA A 174 1.49 -17.72 -8.13
C ALA A 174 2.22 -18.92 -7.48
N GLU A 175 3.52 -19.06 -7.71
CA GLU A 175 4.34 -20.07 -7.05
C GLU A 175 4.34 -19.90 -5.53
N LEU A 176 4.65 -18.69 -5.02
CA LEU A 176 4.72 -18.40 -3.59
C LEU A 176 3.37 -18.62 -2.88
N LEU A 177 2.27 -18.22 -3.49
CA LEU A 177 0.93 -18.41 -2.94
C LEU A 177 0.46 -19.86 -3.03
N GLY A 178 0.87 -20.59 -4.07
CA GLY A 178 0.63 -22.02 -4.19
C GLY A 178 1.30 -22.82 -3.05
N TYR A 179 2.54 -22.51 -2.71
CA TYR A 179 3.23 -23.12 -1.55
C TYR A 179 2.56 -22.78 -0.22
N LEU A 180 2.06 -21.56 -0.05
CA LEU A 180 1.38 -21.14 1.18
C LEU A 180 0.06 -21.89 1.37
N ASN A 181 -0.71 -22.11 0.31
CA ASN A 181 -1.95 -22.88 0.36
C ASN A 181 -1.68 -24.39 0.59
N ALA A 182 -0.67 -24.95 0.00
CA ALA A 182 -0.29 -26.35 0.22
C ALA A 182 0.18 -26.62 1.66
N GLY A 183 0.93 -25.68 2.26
CA GLY A 183 1.38 -25.77 3.65
C GLY A 183 0.25 -25.62 4.68
N ALA A 184 -0.80 -24.89 4.36
CA ALA A 184 -1.97 -24.72 5.23
C ALA A 184 -2.86 -25.99 5.29
N HIS A 185 -2.78 -26.86 4.29
CA HIS A 185 -3.52 -28.14 4.25
C HIS A 185 -2.75 -29.34 4.82
N ALA A 186 -1.47 -29.17 5.16
CA ALA A 186 -0.65 -30.20 5.79
C ALA A 186 -0.60 -30.04 7.33
N ALA A 187 -1.75 -29.87 7.98
CA ALA A 187 -1.87 -30.12 9.41
C ALA A 187 -1.96 -31.63 9.61
N PRO A 188 -1.18 -32.25 10.52
CA PRO A 188 -1.18 -33.68 10.70
C PRO A 188 -2.54 -34.14 11.27
N GLU A 189 -3.34 -34.82 10.45
CA GLU A 189 -4.32 -35.77 10.95
C GLU A 189 -3.57 -36.93 11.58
N GLY A 190 -3.84 -37.19 12.85
CA GLY A 190 -3.56 -38.50 13.37
C GLY A 190 -2.60 -38.57 14.53
N ALA A 191 -3.14 -38.48 15.73
CA ALA A 191 -2.68 -39.27 16.86
C ALA A 191 -3.89 -39.68 17.70
N THR A 192 -4.76 -40.49 17.11
CA THR A 192 -5.64 -41.37 17.89
C THR A 192 -4.84 -42.63 18.14
N GLY A 193 -4.04 -42.61 19.22
CA GLY A 193 -3.37 -43.80 19.74
C GLY A 193 -4.29 -44.49 20.72
N GLN A 194 -4.62 -45.72 20.36
CA GLN A 194 -5.18 -46.73 21.26
C GLN A 194 -4.17 -47.08 22.35
N ALA A 195 -4.61 -47.15 23.58
CA ALA A 195 -4.48 -48.23 24.53
C ALA A 195 -5.07 -47.83 25.86
#